data_179710192e0067181e296d481d3d48c9
#
_entry.id   179710192e0067181e296d481d3d48c9
#
_cell.length_a   1.000
_cell.length_b   1.000
_cell.length_c   1.000
_cell.angle_alpha   90.00
_cell.angle_beta   90.00
_cell.angle_gamma   90.00
#
_symmetry.space_group_name_H-M   'P 1'
#
loop_
_entity.id
_entity.type
_entity.pdbx_description
1 polymer ?
#
loop_
_entity_poly.entity_id
_entity_poly.type
_entity_poly.pdbx_seq_one_letter_code
_entity_poly.pdbx_strand_id
1 'polypeptide(L)'
;MESVKLFLKSCRSAATKQNYEVSFRKYIEFVGENDLFYDNNPRLIEAKIIEFILSLRDEEKSYYAISNYLYPIKAFYKINDIVLNIYKISKFMPERIKVNRDRSYTHEEIDKMLEIADERMRVVILLLASSGIRVGAIPSIKLHNIQDSKVTVYESTNEEYFTFVTPECKKAIDFYLDFRSRYGEKLNDNSYLIREQFDIRNPGKPRHLIHKTLQWNLRTLAIKCGIRKPKTLHYVMVAHGFRKFFTTQLINSKVNSEIREMLLGHKIGLASCYYRPTQEEMYSEYEKAIDNLTIDPANRLQRKIETLTIEKSRLDRIEEKMREMEQMYQK
;
A
#
# COMPACT_ATOMS: atom_id res chain seq x y z
N MET A 1 -21.91 7.48 29.10
CA MET A 1 -21.08 6.26 28.90
C MET A 1 -21.72 5.22 27.97
N GLU A 2 -23.02 4.93 28.02
CA GLU A 2 -23.68 3.92 27.19
C GLU A 2 -23.71 4.32 25.71
N SER A 3 -24.04 5.56 25.37
CA SER A 3 -24.04 6.12 24.03
C SER A 3 -22.65 6.08 23.35
N VAL A 4 -21.58 6.33 24.11
CA VAL A 4 -20.20 6.23 23.59
C VAL A 4 -19.84 4.77 23.27
N LYS A 5 -20.25 3.83 24.16
CA LYS A 5 -20.06 2.39 23.91
C LYS A 5 -20.84 1.93 22.68
N LEU A 6 -22.07 2.39 22.51
CA LEU A 6 -22.91 2.09 21.34
C LEU A 6 -22.27 2.64 20.05
N PHE A 7 -21.82 3.89 20.07
CA PHE A 7 -21.09 4.52 18.97
C PHE A 7 -19.85 3.71 18.56
N LEU A 8 -19.01 3.32 19.52
CA LEU A 8 -17.81 2.53 19.22
C LEU A 8 -18.15 1.11 18.71
N LYS A 9 -19.30 0.53 19.10
CA LYS A 9 -19.79 -0.74 18.55
C LYS A 9 -20.29 -0.60 17.11
N SER A 10 -20.74 0.57 16.69
CA SER A 10 -21.16 0.81 15.29
C SER A 10 -20.00 0.81 14.27
N CYS A 11 -18.76 0.90 14.75
CA CYS A 11 -17.58 0.86 13.89
C CYS A 11 -17.39 -0.55 13.31
N ARG A 12 -17.45 -0.67 11.98
CA ARG A 12 -17.34 -1.96 11.27
C ARG A 12 -15.95 -2.59 11.35
N SER A 13 -14.88 -1.79 11.41
CA SER A 13 -13.50 -2.30 11.50
C SER A 13 -12.88 -2.01 12.86
N ALA A 14 -12.07 -2.95 13.36
CA ALA A 14 -11.32 -2.80 14.61
C ALA A 14 -10.34 -1.59 14.55
N ALA A 15 -9.74 -1.33 13.41
CA ALA A 15 -8.85 -0.20 13.21
C ALA A 15 -9.58 1.14 13.30
N THR A 16 -10.76 1.26 12.66
CA THR A 16 -11.61 2.46 12.78
C THR A 16 -12.04 2.67 14.22
N LYS A 17 -12.48 1.59 14.89
CA LYS A 17 -12.86 1.65 16.30
C LYS A 17 -11.73 2.18 17.18
N GLN A 18 -10.53 1.63 17.05
CA GLN A 18 -9.35 2.06 17.81
C GLN A 18 -9.00 3.53 17.55
N ASN A 19 -8.99 3.96 16.28
CA ASN A 19 -8.70 5.34 15.91
C ASN A 19 -9.77 6.30 16.44
N TYR A 20 -11.04 5.94 16.35
CA TYR A 20 -12.15 6.74 16.86
C TYR A 20 -12.12 6.84 18.38
N GLU A 21 -11.83 5.74 19.06
CA GLU A 21 -11.70 5.73 20.53
C GLU A 21 -10.62 6.68 21.01
N VAL A 22 -9.43 6.63 20.42
CA VAL A 22 -8.30 7.51 20.79
C VAL A 22 -8.62 8.98 20.50
N SER A 23 -9.15 9.27 19.30
CA SER A 23 -9.44 10.66 18.90
C SER A 23 -10.63 11.24 19.68
N PHE A 24 -11.68 10.44 19.93
CA PHE A 24 -12.87 10.89 20.63
C PHE A 24 -12.62 11.05 22.13
N ARG A 25 -11.75 10.23 22.73
CA ARG A 25 -11.34 10.37 24.14
C ARG A 25 -10.77 11.75 24.43
N LYS A 26 -9.90 12.30 23.57
CA LYS A 26 -9.35 13.65 23.75
C LYS A 26 -10.46 14.73 23.75
N TYR A 27 -11.52 14.54 22.97
CA TYR A 27 -12.67 15.44 22.99
C TYR A 27 -13.49 15.29 24.29
N ILE A 28 -13.72 14.06 24.75
CA ILE A 28 -14.42 13.81 26.03
C ILE A 28 -13.66 14.44 27.20
N GLU A 29 -12.34 14.30 27.23
CA GLU A 29 -11.48 14.92 28.24
C GLU A 29 -11.56 16.46 28.23
N PHE A 30 -11.77 17.05 27.05
CA PHE A 30 -11.91 18.50 26.89
C PHE A 30 -13.27 19.03 27.36
N VAL A 31 -14.38 18.36 27.02
CA VAL A 31 -15.73 18.84 27.34
C VAL A 31 -16.28 18.32 28.67
N GLY A 32 -15.75 17.18 29.16
CA GLY A 32 -16.34 16.42 30.27
C GLY A 32 -17.42 15.42 29.82
N GLU A 33 -17.48 14.27 30.50
CA GLU A 33 -18.43 13.20 30.13
C GLU A 33 -19.92 13.62 30.31
N ASN A 34 -20.21 14.41 31.33
CA ASN A 34 -21.57 14.85 31.66
C ASN A 34 -22.09 15.90 30.67
N ASP A 35 -21.20 16.62 30.03
CA ASP A 35 -21.53 17.75 29.14
C ASP A 35 -21.55 17.37 27.66
N LEU A 36 -21.40 16.08 27.33
CA LEU A 36 -21.37 15.63 25.92
C LEU A 36 -22.64 15.99 25.14
N PHE A 37 -23.78 16.00 25.79
CA PHE A 37 -25.08 16.24 25.13
C PHE A 37 -25.60 17.68 25.30
N TYR A 38 -25.10 18.47 26.28
CA TYR A 38 -25.57 19.84 26.55
C TYR A 38 -27.08 20.00 26.35
N ASP A 39 -27.86 19.16 27.04
CA ASP A 39 -29.33 19.10 26.92
C ASP A 39 -29.84 18.95 25.48
N ASN A 40 -29.07 18.25 24.63
CA ASN A 40 -29.37 18.09 23.21
C ASN A 40 -29.45 19.41 22.42
N ASN A 41 -28.83 20.49 22.90
CA ASN A 41 -28.81 21.77 22.19
C ASN A 41 -27.66 21.82 21.16
N PRO A 42 -27.96 21.75 19.85
CA PRO A 42 -26.91 21.73 18.82
C PRO A 42 -26.03 22.99 18.83
N ARG A 43 -26.56 24.15 19.22
CA ARG A 43 -25.79 25.40 19.25
C ARG A 43 -24.70 25.39 20.32
N LEU A 44 -25.00 24.81 21.50
CA LEU A 44 -24.03 24.68 22.59
C LEU A 44 -22.97 23.65 22.22
N ILE A 45 -23.37 22.51 21.63
CA ILE A 45 -22.48 21.47 21.14
C ILE A 45 -21.52 22.03 20.07
N GLU A 46 -22.05 22.79 19.10
CA GLU A 46 -21.24 23.46 18.08
C GLU A 46 -20.23 24.43 18.67
N ALA A 47 -20.65 25.22 19.67
CA ALA A 47 -19.75 26.15 20.36
C ALA A 47 -18.58 25.38 21.01
N LYS A 48 -18.87 24.28 21.71
CA LYS A 48 -17.82 23.45 22.32
C LYS A 48 -16.90 22.74 21.33
N ILE A 49 -17.43 22.30 20.20
CA ILE A 49 -16.60 21.76 19.12
C ILE A 49 -15.67 22.84 18.56
N ILE A 50 -16.16 24.07 18.42
CA ILE A 50 -15.36 25.22 17.96
C ILE A 50 -14.26 25.57 19.00
N GLU A 51 -14.60 25.62 20.28
CA GLU A 51 -13.61 25.82 21.37
C GLU A 51 -12.51 24.73 21.31
N PHE A 52 -12.89 23.47 21.12
CA PHE A 52 -11.94 22.36 20.95
C PHE A 52 -11.05 22.52 19.72
N ILE A 53 -11.62 22.96 18.59
CA ILE A 53 -10.80 23.27 17.37
C ILE A 53 -9.80 24.36 17.67
N LEU A 54 -10.23 25.44 18.34
CA LEU A 54 -9.33 26.54 18.69
C LEU A 54 -8.20 26.09 19.61
N SER A 55 -8.50 25.29 20.64
CA SER A 55 -7.46 24.73 21.52
C SER A 55 -6.44 23.86 20.76
N LEU A 56 -6.91 23.09 19.76
CA LEU A 56 -6.00 22.29 18.92
C LEU A 56 -5.16 23.17 17.97
N ARG A 57 -5.68 24.34 17.55
CA ARG A 57 -4.94 25.33 16.77
C ARG A 57 -3.87 25.99 17.63
N ASP A 58 -4.17 26.30 18.87
CA ASP A 58 -3.19 26.85 19.84
C ASP A 58 -2.07 25.82 20.12
N GLU A 59 -2.36 24.50 20.03
CA GLU A 59 -1.37 23.42 20.01
C GLU A 59 -0.64 23.29 18.65
N GLU A 60 -0.81 24.20 17.70
CA GLU A 60 -0.24 24.19 16.34
C GLU A 60 -0.55 22.90 15.54
N LYS A 61 -1.69 22.26 15.79
CA LYS A 61 -2.09 21.07 15.04
C LYS A 61 -2.47 21.44 13.60
N SER A 62 -2.03 20.62 12.64
CA SER A 62 -2.35 20.81 11.23
C SER A 62 -3.85 20.55 10.94
N TYR A 63 -4.34 21.09 9.83
CA TYR A 63 -5.70 20.84 9.33
C TYR A 63 -6.07 19.34 9.36
N TYR A 64 -5.18 18.47 8.86
CA TYR A 64 -5.43 17.04 8.80
C TYR A 64 -5.48 16.38 10.18
N ALA A 65 -4.64 16.83 11.11
CA ALA A 65 -4.64 16.34 12.49
C ALA A 65 -5.97 16.70 13.19
N ILE A 66 -6.42 17.95 13.05
CA ILE A 66 -7.71 18.39 13.61
C ILE A 66 -8.88 17.64 12.95
N SER A 67 -8.85 17.44 11.62
CA SER A 67 -9.87 16.66 10.92
C SER A 67 -10.02 15.24 11.49
N ASN A 68 -8.91 14.57 11.85
CA ASN A 68 -8.94 13.24 12.44
C ASN A 68 -9.67 13.21 13.80
N TYR A 69 -9.62 14.28 14.59
CA TYR A 69 -10.43 14.42 15.80
C TYR A 69 -11.90 14.70 15.48
N LEU A 70 -12.19 15.49 14.46
CA LEU A 70 -13.54 15.87 14.10
C LEU A 70 -14.37 14.75 13.47
N TYR A 71 -13.75 13.80 12.77
CA TYR A 71 -14.49 12.68 12.16
C TYR A 71 -15.29 11.88 13.17
N PRO A 72 -14.70 11.34 14.26
CA PRO A 72 -15.48 10.62 15.27
C PRO A 72 -16.47 11.49 16.03
N ILE A 73 -16.17 12.77 16.29
CA ILE A 73 -17.08 13.71 16.94
C ILE A 73 -18.34 13.89 16.09
N LYS A 74 -18.21 14.18 14.81
CA LYS A 74 -19.33 14.31 13.87
C LYS A 74 -20.14 13.02 13.77
N ALA A 75 -19.45 11.87 13.69
CA ALA A 75 -20.10 10.56 13.60
C ALA A 75 -20.88 10.24 14.88
N PHE A 76 -20.34 10.57 16.06
CA PHE A 76 -21.01 10.38 17.35
C PHE A 76 -22.32 11.16 17.44
N TYR A 77 -22.28 12.46 17.16
CA TYR A 77 -23.51 13.28 17.23
C TYR A 77 -24.53 12.88 16.18
N LYS A 78 -24.09 12.51 14.97
CA LYS A 78 -25.00 12.02 13.91
C LYS A 78 -25.71 10.73 14.30
N ILE A 79 -25.05 9.79 15.00
CA ILE A 79 -25.67 8.54 15.46
C ILE A 79 -26.66 8.78 16.62
N ASN A 80 -26.47 9.86 17.36
CA ASN A 80 -27.37 10.28 18.42
C ASN A 80 -28.42 11.30 17.93
N ASP A 81 -28.71 11.34 16.64
CA ASP A 81 -29.72 12.19 15.98
C ASP A 81 -29.57 13.70 16.22
N ILE A 82 -28.34 14.14 16.54
CA ILE A 82 -28.03 15.55 16.73
C ILE A 82 -27.43 16.10 15.43
N VAL A 83 -28.16 17.02 14.79
CA VAL A 83 -27.75 17.68 13.55
C VAL A 83 -26.92 18.90 13.85
N LEU A 84 -25.65 18.90 13.41
CA LEU A 84 -24.70 19.99 13.60
C LEU A 84 -24.54 20.81 12.32
N ASN A 85 -24.35 22.13 12.46
CA ASN A 85 -24.00 23.01 11.38
C ASN A 85 -22.51 22.84 11.03
N ILE A 86 -22.22 21.87 10.16
CA ILE A 86 -20.85 21.53 9.75
C ILE A 86 -20.16 22.70 9.01
N TYR A 87 -20.92 23.49 8.27
CA TYR A 87 -20.38 24.68 7.59
C TYR A 87 -19.83 25.68 8.60
N LYS A 88 -20.59 26.02 9.65
CA LYS A 88 -20.14 26.90 10.74
C LYS A 88 -18.87 26.37 11.41
N ILE A 89 -18.86 25.09 11.79
CA ILE A 89 -17.69 24.45 12.43
C ILE A 89 -16.46 24.50 11.51
N SER A 90 -16.64 24.27 10.21
CA SER A 90 -15.55 24.26 9.25
C SER A 90 -14.83 25.60 9.08
N LYS A 91 -15.50 26.72 9.37
CA LYS A 91 -14.90 28.06 9.30
C LYS A 91 -13.80 28.32 10.32
N PHE A 92 -13.78 27.52 11.39
CA PHE A 92 -12.77 27.63 12.45
C PHE A 92 -11.56 26.69 12.23
N MET A 93 -11.60 25.86 11.21
CA MET A 93 -10.46 25.02 10.83
C MET A 93 -9.29 25.88 10.36
N PRO A 94 -8.03 25.46 10.65
CA PRO A 94 -6.88 26.17 10.10
C PRO A 94 -6.83 26.03 8.58
N GLU A 95 -6.00 26.83 7.95
CA GLU A 95 -5.77 26.75 6.51
C GLU A 95 -5.22 25.35 6.11
N ARG A 96 -5.69 24.85 4.98
CA ARG A 96 -5.24 23.57 4.43
C ARG A 96 -3.91 23.74 3.70
N ILE A 97 -2.82 23.82 4.45
CA ILE A 97 -1.48 23.95 3.88
C ILE A 97 -0.97 22.54 3.48
N LYS A 98 -0.58 22.41 2.22
CA LYS A 98 0.09 21.21 1.74
C LYS A 98 1.58 21.26 2.11
N VAL A 99 1.92 20.78 3.30
CA VAL A 99 3.27 20.87 3.87
C VAL A 99 4.28 19.97 3.16
N ASN A 100 3.86 18.88 2.55
CA ASN A 100 4.77 17.88 1.96
C ASN A 100 4.54 17.67 0.47
N ARG A 101 5.61 17.89 -0.32
CA ARG A 101 5.75 17.35 -1.66
C ARG A 101 6.47 16.01 -1.55
N ASP A 102 5.72 14.96 -1.21
CA ASP A 102 6.29 13.62 -1.13
C ASP A 102 6.49 13.04 -2.53
N ARG A 103 7.63 12.36 -2.74
CA ARG A 103 8.01 11.69 -3.99
C ARG A 103 8.02 10.17 -3.82
N SER A 104 8.19 9.47 -4.94
CA SER A 104 8.51 8.04 -4.96
C SER A 104 9.95 7.79 -4.50
N TYR A 105 10.28 6.53 -4.19
CA TYR A 105 11.67 6.06 -4.16
C TYR A 105 12.29 6.11 -5.57
N THR A 106 13.62 6.19 -5.62
CA THR A 106 14.39 5.89 -6.84
C THR A 106 14.89 4.45 -6.82
N HIS A 107 15.36 3.93 -7.95
CA HIS A 107 15.97 2.60 -8.03
C HIS A 107 17.18 2.48 -7.09
N GLU A 108 18.04 3.48 -7.08
CA GLU A 108 19.25 3.52 -6.25
C GLU A 108 18.93 3.54 -4.76
N GLU A 109 17.83 4.19 -4.37
CA GLU A 109 17.38 4.20 -2.97
C GLU A 109 16.85 2.83 -2.54
N ILE A 110 16.11 2.16 -3.43
CA ILE A 110 15.59 0.81 -3.16
C ILE A 110 16.76 -0.19 -3.12
N ASP A 111 17.70 -0.09 -4.04
CA ASP A 111 18.90 -0.93 -4.12
C ASP A 111 19.72 -0.83 -2.82
N LYS A 112 20.02 0.37 -2.35
CA LYS A 112 20.67 0.59 -1.04
C LYS A 112 19.92 -0.07 0.12
N MET A 113 18.59 -0.07 0.08
CA MET A 113 17.81 -0.75 1.12
C MET A 113 17.94 -2.28 0.99
N LEU A 114 18.04 -2.82 -0.23
CA LEU A 114 18.23 -4.24 -0.49
C LEU A 114 19.62 -4.73 -0.08
N GLU A 115 20.67 -3.91 -0.19
CA GLU A 115 22.04 -4.25 0.25
C GLU A 115 22.11 -4.61 1.74
N ILE A 116 21.33 -3.95 2.59
CA ILE A 116 21.35 -4.14 4.05
C ILE A 116 20.13 -4.90 4.60
N ALA A 117 19.22 -5.31 3.73
CA ALA A 117 18.01 -6.05 4.10
C ALA A 117 18.32 -7.52 4.35
N ASP A 118 17.71 -8.10 5.40
CA ASP A 118 17.66 -9.56 5.57
C ASP A 118 16.76 -10.20 4.49
N GLU A 119 16.78 -11.53 4.38
CA GLU A 119 16.05 -12.29 3.37
C GLU A 119 14.55 -11.95 3.37
N ARG A 120 13.97 -11.81 4.54
CA ARG A 120 12.56 -11.44 4.73
C ARG A 120 12.27 -10.03 4.23
N MET A 121 13.08 -9.05 4.64
CA MET A 121 12.88 -7.67 4.25
C MET A 121 13.21 -7.43 2.77
N ARG A 122 14.11 -8.21 2.19
CA ARG A 122 14.36 -8.23 0.74
C ARG A 122 13.09 -8.60 -0.01
N VAL A 123 12.39 -9.67 0.40
CA VAL A 123 11.09 -10.03 -0.19
C VAL A 123 10.06 -8.91 -0.02
N VAL A 124 9.95 -8.34 1.18
CA VAL A 124 8.98 -7.24 1.46
C VAL A 124 9.23 -6.04 0.55
N ILE A 125 10.49 -5.62 0.40
CA ILE A 125 10.87 -4.47 -0.43
C ILE A 125 10.53 -4.74 -1.90
N LEU A 126 10.97 -5.87 -2.44
CA LEU A 126 10.74 -6.24 -3.84
C LEU A 126 9.24 -6.47 -4.12
N LEU A 127 8.50 -7.07 -3.19
CA LEU A 127 7.06 -7.25 -3.30
C LEU A 127 6.34 -5.89 -3.37
N LEU A 128 6.68 -4.94 -2.50
CA LEU A 128 6.11 -3.59 -2.52
C LEU A 128 6.48 -2.82 -3.79
N ALA A 129 7.72 -2.94 -4.25
CA ALA A 129 8.22 -2.24 -5.43
C ALA A 129 7.62 -2.79 -6.73
N SER A 130 7.48 -4.13 -6.84
CA SER A 130 7.02 -4.79 -8.08
C SER A 130 5.51 -4.90 -8.20
N SER A 131 4.75 -4.91 -7.10
CA SER A 131 3.29 -5.10 -7.12
C SER A 131 2.49 -3.88 -6.67
N GLY A 132 3.13 -2.91 -6.02
CA GLY A 132 2.46 -1.72 -5.48
C GLY A 132 1.42 -2.01 -4.40
N ILE A 133 1.36 -3.21 -3.81
CA ILE A 133 0.39 -3.57 -2.77
C ILE A 133 0.52 -2.69 -1.53
N ARG A 134 -0.55 -2.58 -0.76
CA ARG A 134 -0.49 -1.88 0.54
C ARG A 134 0.28 -2.73 1.55
N VAL A 135 1.20 -2.13 2.30
CA VAL A 135 1.96 -2.84 3.35
C VAL A 135 1.06 -3.58 4.34
N GLY A 136 -0.15 -3.09 4.57
CA GLY A 136 -1.15 -3.73 5.42
C GLY A 136 -1.69 -5.06 4.89
N ALA A 137 -1.53 -5.35 3.60
CA ALA A 137 -1.95 -6.61 2.99
C ALA A 137 -0.92 -7.73 3.20
N ILE A 138 0.37 -7.40 3.33
CA ILE A 138 1.45 -8.40 3.40
C ILE A 138 1.24 -9.46 4.49
N PRO A 139 0.82 -9.10 5.73
CA PRO A 139 0.62 -10.10 6.78
C PRO A 139 -0.44 -11.16 6.48
N SER A 140 -1.38 -10.90 5.59
CA SER A 140 -2.46 -11.84 5.23
C SER A 140 -2.15 -12.72 4.04
N ILE A 141 -1.09 -12.42 3.26
CA ILE A 141 -0.72 -13.20 2.07
C ILE A 141 -0.18 -14.56 2.49
N LYS A 142 -0.79 -15.62 1.96
CA LYS A 142 -0.37 -17.02 2.12
C LYS A 142 0.27 -17.54 0.84
N LEU A 143 0.90 -18.72 0.89
CA LEU A 143 1.61 -19.27 -0.25
C LEU A 143 0.67 -19.60 -1.43
N HIS A 144 -0.55 -20.08 -1.18
CA HIS A 144 -1.53 -20.34 -2.23
C HIS A 144 -2.02 -19.05 -2.94
N ASN A 145 -1.82 -17.87 -2.32
CA ASN A 145 -2.14 -16.59 -2.97
C ASN A 145 -1.12 -16.19 -4.04
N ILE A 146 -0.01 -16.94 -4.16
CA ILE A 146 1.04 -16.70 -5.13
C ILE A 146 1.03 -17.83 -6.15
N GLN A 147 0.64 -17.51 -7.37
CA GLN A 147 0.61 -18.44 -8.50
C GLN A 147 1.50 -17.85 -9.60
N ASP A 148 2.66 -18.46 -9.82
CA ASP A 148 3.70 -17.94 -10.72
C ASP A 148 4.08 -16.50 -10.38
N SER A 149 3.71 -15.53 -11.22
CA SER A 149 3.92 -14.10 -10.99
C SER A 149 2.73 -13.40 -10.37
N LYS A 150 1.54 -14.05 -10.34
CA LYS A 150 0.29 -13.48 -9.81
C LYS A 150 0.26 -13.53 -8.29
N VAL A 151 -0.20 -12.45 -7.67
CA VAL A 151 -0.43 -12.35 -6.22
C VAL A 151 -1.87 -11.92 -5.98
N THR A 152 -2.66 -12.76 -5.32
CA THR A 152 -4.00 -12.43 -4.86
C THR A 152 -3.92 -11.70 -3.51
N VAL A 153 -4.58 -10.56 -3.41
CA VAL A 153 -4.52 -9.66 -2.26
C VAL A 153 -5.90 -9.52 -1.65
N TYR A 154 -6.00 -9.57 -0.33
CA TYR A 154 -7.25 -9.51 0.43
C TYR A 154 -8.26 -10.59 0.05
N GLU A 155 -7.76 -11.80 -0.22
CA GLU A 155 -8.57 -12.97 -0.58
C GLU A 155 -9.81 -13.11 0.32
N SER A 156 -10.94 -13.45 -0.29
CA SER A 156 -12.24 -13.63 0.36
C SER A 156 -12.79 -12.38 1.07
N THR A 157 -12.36 -11.19 0.67
CA THR A 157 -12.92 -9.92 1.13
C THR A 157 -13.53 -9.11 -0.02
N ASN A 158 -14.35 -8.11 0.30
CA ASN A 158 -14.89 -7.17 -0.70
C ASN A 158 -13.83 -6.26 -1.35
N GLU A 159 -12.59 -6.32 -0.87
CA GLU A 159 -11.45 -5.58 -1.39
C GLU A 159 -10.46 -6.49 -2.14
N GLU A 160 -10.86 -7.74 -2.43
CA GLU A 160 -10.03 -8.69 -3.16
C GLU A 160 -9.67 -8.16 -4.55
N TYR A 161 -8.40 -8.29 -4.88
CA TYR A 161 -7.87 -8.03 -6.22
C TYR A 161 -6.60 -8.85 -6.43
N PHE A 162 -6.08 -8.88 -7.64
CA PHE A 162 -4.78 -9.47 -7.91
C PHE A 162 -3.85 -8.47 -8.60
N THR A 163 -2.57 -8.71 -8.46
CA THR A 163 -1.48 -7.97 -9.10
C THR A 163 -0.37 -8.97 -9.45
N PHE A 164 0.72 -8.48 -10.00
CA PHE A 164 1.84 -9.32 -10.39
C PHE A 164 3.14 -8.87 -9.71
N VAL A 165 4.14 -9.76 -9.73
CA VAL A 165 5.49 -9.50 -9.25
C VAL A 165 6.51 -9.75 -10.36
N THR A 166 7.63 -9.03 -10.29
CA THR A 166 8.74 -9.23 -11.24
C THR A 166 9.44 -10.59 -11.01
N PRO A 167 10.12 -11.14 -12.02
CA PRO A 167 10.97 -12.33 -11.86
C PRO A 167 12.02 -12.17 -10.75
N GLU A 168 12.55 -10.96 -10.53
CA GLU A 168 13.46 -10.64 -9.44
C GLU A 168 12.81 -10.85 -8.07
N CYS A 169 11.57 -10.36 -7.89
CA CYS A 169 10.81 -10.55 -6.67
C CYS A 169 10.50 -12.05 -6.46
N LYS A 170 10.13 -12.77 -7.52
CA LYS A 170 9.84 -14.21 -7.44
C LYS A 170 11.08 -14.99 -6.97
N LYS A 171 12.25 -14.72 -7.53
CA LYS A 171 13.52 -15.32 -7.08
C LYS A 171 13.79 -15.03 -5.60
N ALA A 172 13.53 -13.82 -5.13
CA ALA A 172 13.71 -13.48 -3.72
C ALA A 172 12.71 -14.23 -2.80
N ILE A 173 11.46 -14.40 -3.25
CA ILE A 173 10.46 -15.22 -2.55
C ILE A 173 10.95 -16.67 -2.45
N ASP A 174 11.34 -17.27 -3.56
CA ASP A 174 11.79 -18.66 -3.61
C ASP A 174 13.01 -18.89 -2.70
N PHE A 175 13.97 -17.96 -2.73
CA PHE A 175 15.14 -18.00 -1.85
C PHE A 175 14.75 -17.92 -0.35
N TYR A 176 13.84 -17.04 0.00
CA TYR A 176 13.36 -16.88 1.37
C TYR A 176 12.60 -18.12 1.87
N LEU A 177 11.76 -18.73 1.03
CA LEU A 177 11.02 -19.93 1.38
C LEU A 177 11.97 -21.14 1.52
N ASP A 178 12.96 -21.27 0.64
CA ASP A 178 14.00 -22.30 0.73
C ASP A 178 14.84 -22.10 2.02
N PHE A 179 15.22 -20.87 2.36
CA PHE A 179 15.87 -20.56 3.63
C PHE A 179 15.02 -21.06 4.83
N ARG A 180 13.72 -20.77 4.88
CA ARG A 180 12.83 -21.21 5.94
C ARG A 180 12.75 -22.75 6.02
N SER A 181 12.64 -23.42 4.87
CA SER A 181 12.57 -24.87 4.77
C SER A 181 13.86 -25.56 5.24
N ARG A 182 15.02 -25.05 4.83
CA ARG A 182 16.33 -25.59 5.26
C ARG A 182 16.53 -25.51 6.77
N TYR A 183 15.96 -24.51 7.41
CA TYR A 183 16.01 -24.35 8.86
C TYR A 183 14.85 -25.03 9.60
N GLY A 184 14.10 -25.92 8.92
CA GLY A 184 13.16 -26.84 9.54
C GLY A 184 11.71 -26.36 9.61
N GLU A 185 11.33 -25.27 8.95
CA GLU A 185 9.93 -24.88 8.85
C GLU A 185 9.21 -25.75 7.80
N LYS A 186 8.10 -26.40 8.20
CA LYS A 186 7.24 -27.15 7.28
C LYS A 186 6.27 -26.20 6.61
N LEU A 187 6.57 -25.85 5.38
CA LEU A 187 5.74 -24.97 4.56
C LEU A 187 4.62 -25.76 3.89
N ASN A 188 3.44 -25.13 3.79
CA ASN A 188 2.29 -25.63 3.03
C ASN A 188 1.53 -24.42 2.45
N ASP A 189 0.53 -24.65 1.62
CA ASP A 189 -0.25 -23.63 0.94
C ASP A 189 -0.88 -22.58 1.88
N ASN A 190 -1.21 -22.97 3.11
CA ASN A 190 -1.78 -22.07 4.13
C ASN A 190 -0.71 -21.32 4.94
N SER A 191 0.58 -21.61 4.73
CA SER A 191 1.66 -20.89 5.39
C SER A 191 1.69 -19.44 4.90
N TYR A 192 1.92 -18.49 5.83
CA TYR A 192 2.07 -17.08 5.45
C TYR A 192 3.35 -16.86 4.63
N LEU A 193 3.26 -16.05 3.57
CA LEU A 193 4.42 -15.67 2.78
C LEU A 193 5.48 -15.00 3.65
N ILE A 194 5.08 -14.03 4.42
CA ILE A 194 5.97 -13.30 5.34
C ILE A 194 5.53 -13.57 6.78
N ARG A 195 6.44 -14.06 7.58
CA ARG A 195 6.23 -14.28 9.02
C ARG A 195 7.02 -13.25 9.84
N GLU A 196 6.81 -13.22 11.15
CA GLU A 196 7.68 -12.50 12.08
C GLU A 196 9.12 -13.02 11.95
N GLN A 197 10.08 -12.36 12.57
CA GLN A 197 11.49 -12.77 12.44
C GLN A 197 11.65 -14.27 12.64
N PHE A 198 12.36 -14.92 11.71
CA PHE A 198 12.57 -16.36 11.76
C PHE A 198 13.42 -16.72 12.99
N ASP A 199 12.92 -17.64 13.82
CA ASP A 199 13.64 -18.17 14.96
C ASP A 199 14.03 -19.63 14.63
N ILE A 200 15.31 -19.85 14.39
CA ILE A 200 15.89 -21.16 14.07
C ILE A 200 15.66 -22.16 15.22
N ARG A 201 15.54 -21.67 16.47
CA ARG A 201 15.32 -22.53 17.64
C ARG A 201 13.87 -23.05 17.72
N ASN A 202 12.93 -22.32 17.11
CA ASN A 202 11.50 -22.66 17.11
C ASN A 202 10.88 -22.50 15.70
N PRO A 203 11.37 -23.21 14.69
CA PRO A 203 10.91 -23.01 13.31
C PRO A 203 9.43 -23.37 13.11
N GLY A 204 8.91 -24.33 13.85
CA GLY A 204 7.53 -24.81 13.76
C GLY A 204 6.47 -23.91 14.43
N LYS A 205 6.84 -22.78 15.04
CA LYS A 205 5.91 -21.85 15.71
C LYS A 205 5.99 -20.44 15.10
N PRO A 206 5.60 -20.26 13.83
CA PRO A 206 5.61 -18.94 13.19
C PRO A 206 4.60 -18.03 13.91
N ARG A 207 5.06 -16.85 14.33
CA ARG A 207 4.17 -15.83 14.89
C ARG A 207 3.54 -15.04 13.76
N HIS A 208 2.30 -14.57 13.98
CA HIS A 208 1.63 -13.70 13.05
C HIS A 208 2.33 -12.34 12.98
N LEU A 209 2.61 -11.90 11.76
CA LEU A 209 3.26 -10.62 11.50
C LEU A 209 2.26 -9.47 11.60
N ILE A 210 2.62 -8.40 12.32
CA ILE A 210 1.82 -7.18 12.39
C ILE A 210 2.36 -6.15 11.38
N HIS A 211 1.49 -5.53 10.60
CA HIS A 211 1.89 -4.54 9.60
C HIS A 211 2.70 -3.36 10.17
N LYS A 212 2.48 -2.99 11.44
CA LYS A 212 3.26 -1.95 12.14
C LYS A 212 4.74 -2.32 12.25
N THR A 213 5.04 -3.60 12.48
CA THR A 213 6.42 -4.12 12.51
C THR A 213 7.10 -3.96 11.16
N LEU A 214 6.39 -4.26 10.05
CA LEU A 214 6.94 -4.04 8.71
C LEU A 214 7.22 -2.56 8.43
N GLN A 215 6.30 -1.67 8.81
CA GLN A 215 6.49 -0.24 8.65
C GLN A 215 7.69 0.27 9.47
N TRP A 216 7.88 -0.25 10.68
CA TRP A 216 9.02 0.08 11.52
C TRP A 216 10.34 -0.41 10.92
N ASN A 217 10.39 -1.65 10.44
CA ASN A 217 11.57 -2.22 9.79
C ASN A 217 11.95 -1.44 8.51
N LEU A 218 10.98 -1.16 7.63
CA LEU A 218 11.19 -0.33 6.44
C LEU A 218 11.70 1.08 6.80
N ARG A 219 11.14 1.69 7.85
CA ARG A 219 11.61 2.99 8.34
C ARG A 219 13.04 2.93 8.83
N THR A 220 13.39 1.89 9.57
CA THR A 220 14.75 1.69 10.10
C THR A 220 15.75 1.51 8.96
N LEU A 221 15.42 0.71 7.94
CA LEU A 221 16.24 0.54 6.74
C LEU A 221 16.43 1.88 6.01
N ALA A 222 15.35 2.61 5.76
CA ALA A 222 15.42 3.90 5.07
C ALA A 222 16.25 4.95 5.85
N ILE A 223 16.27 4.90 7.17
CA ILE A 223 17.14 5.75 8.01
C ILE A 223 18.60 5.30 7.88
N LYS A 224 18.88 4.01 7.99
CA LYS A 224 20.24 3.46 7.85
C LYS A 224 20.87 3.77 6.50
N CYS A 225 20.06 3.77 5.42
CA CYS A 225 20.51 4.14 4.06
C CYS A 225 20.60 5.66 3.84
N GLY A 226 20.32 6.49 4.84
CA GLY A 226 20.36 7.95 4.70
C GLY A 226 19.21 8.57 3.89
N ILE A 227 18.22 7.76 3.46
CA ILE A 227 17.05 8.22 2.69
C ILE A 227 16.12 9.06 3.56
N ARG A 228 16.07 8.78 4.86
CA ARG A 228 15.27 9.49 5.85
C ARG A 228 16.13 9.95 7.03
N LYS A 229 15.86 11.16 7.51
CA LYS A 229 16.47 11.66 8.74
C LYS A 229 15.48 11.48 9.93
N PRO A 230 15.96 11.11 11.12
CA PRO A 230 15.10 11.09 12.31
C PRO A 230 14.51 12.49 12.59
N LYS A 231 13.25 12.52 13.01
CA LYS A 231 12.55 13.75 13.46
C LYS A 231 12.41 14.88 12.42
N THR A 232 12.64 14.64 11.13
CA THR A 232 12.45 15.63 10.07
C THR A 232 11.23 15.31 9.21
N LEU A 233 10.70 16.33 8.52
CA LEU A 233 9.71 16.14 7.46
C LEU A 233 10.34 15.29 6.34
N HIS A 234 9.59 14.32 5.84
CA HIS A 234 10.10 13.35 4.89
C HIS A 234 9.48 13.53 3.51
N TYR A 235 10.34 13.65 2.50
CA TYR A 235 9.92 13.67 1.10
C TYR A 235 9.52 12.29 0.56
N VAL A 236 9.88 11.19 1.26
CA VAL A 236 9.51 9.83 0.88
C VAL A 236 8.74 9.17 2.00
N MET A 237 7.53 8.75 1.72
CA MET A 237 6.69 8.00 2.65
C MET A 237 7.13 6.54 2.69
N VAL A 238 7.38 5.99 3.90
CA VAL A 238 8.03 4.69 4.10
C VAL A 238 7.46 3.58 3.21
N ALA A 239 6.22 3.23 3.36
CA ALA A 239 5.60 2.16 2.57
C ALA A 239 4.88 2.71 1.33
N HIS A 240 4.24 3.88 1.44
CA HIS A 240 3.52 4.49 0.32
C HIS A 240 4.46 4.99 -0.80
N GLY A 241 5.72 5.26 -0.47
CA GLY A 241 6.76 5.58 -1.46
C GLY A 241 6.98 4.47 -2.48
N PHE A 242 6.91 3.20 -2.08
CA PHE A 242 6.97 2.06 -3.02
C PHE A 242 5.77 2.01 -3.95
N ARG A 243 4.56 2.28 -3.43
CA ARG A 243 3.36 2.33 -4.26
C ARG A 243 3.42 3.48 -5.28
N LYS A 244 4.02 4.62 -4.91
CA LYS A 244 4.32 5.70 -5.85
C LYS A 244 5.37 5.30 -6.86
N PHE A 245 6.42 4.57 -6.45
CA PHE A 245 7.41 4.01 -7.36
C PHE A 245 6.73 3.12 -8.39
N PHE A 246 5.99 2.11 -7.96
CA PHE A 246 5.23 1.21 -8.82
C PHE A 246 4.37 1.97 -9.83
N THR A 247 3.50 2.87 -9.34
CA THR A 247 2.62 3.68 -10.18
C THR A 247 3.40 4.50 -11.21
N THR A 248 4.52 5.11 -10.80
CA THR A 248 5.37 5.91 -11.69
C THR A 248 5.99 5.05 -12.78
N GLN A 249 6.48 3.84 -12.44
CA GLN A 249 7.07 2.95 -13.43
C GLN A 249 6.03 2.41 -14.42
N LEU A 250 4.81 2.10 -13.96
CA LEU A 250 3.72 1.72 -14.86
C LEU A 250 3.34 2.86 -15.83
N ILE A 251 3.31 4.11 -15.37
CA ILE A 251 3.05 5.28 -16.21
C ILE A 251 4.17 5.46 -17.23
N ASN A 252 5.42 5.39 -16.81
CA ASN A 252 6.59 5.51 -17.68
C ASN A 252 6.62 4.41 -18.76
N SER A 253 6.10 3.23 -18.44
CA SER A 253 5.98 2.09 -19.36
C SER A 253 4.71 2.12 -20.21
N LYS A 254 3.90 3.20 -20.14
CA LYS A 254 2.66 3.39 -20.91
C LYS A 254 1.63 2.28 -20.68
N VAL A 255 1.57 1.72 -19.48
CA VAL A 255 0.54 0.75 -19.08
C VAL A 255 -0.83 1.42 -19.10
N ASN A 256 -1.84 0.70 -19.61
CA ASN A 256 -3.22 1.19 -19.65
C ASN A 256 -3.68 1.70 -18.28
N SER A 257 -4.36 2.86 -18.26
CA SER A 257 -4.73 3.57 -17.01
C SER A 257 -5.68 2.76 -16.14
N GLU A 258 -6.66 2.09 -16.74
CA GLU A 258 -7.68 1.30 -16.05
C GLU A 258 -7.02 0.05 -15.43
N ILE A 259 -6.17 -0.64 -16.20
CA ILE A 259 -5.43 -1.82 -15.73
C ILE A 259 -4.47 -1.42 -14.58
N ARG A 260 -3.79 -0.28 -14.69
CA ARG A 260 -2.95 0.24 -13.61
C ARG A 260 -3.74 0.44 -12.31
N GLU A 261 -4.94 1.03 -12.38
CA GLU A 261 -5.79 1.22 -11.20
C GLU A 261 -6.28 -0.14 -10.64
N MET A 262 -6.61 -1.11 -11.51
CA MET A 262 -6.97 -2.47 -11.10
C MET A 262 -5.79 -3.17 -10.38
N LEU A 263 -4.57 -3.11 -10.92
CA LEU A 263 -3.36 -3.67 -10.30
C LEU A 263 -3.06 -3.05 -8.94
N LEU A 264 -3.49 -1.81 -8.70
CA LEU A 264 -3.42 -1.14 -7.41
C LEU A 264 -4.58 -1.50 -6.46
N GLY A 265 -5.58 -2.25 -6.91
CA GLY A 265 -6.79 -2.55 -6.13
C GLY A 265 -7.63 -1.29 -5.88
N HIS A 266 -7.67 -0.36 -6.84
CA HIS A 266 -8.58 0.77 -6.82
C HIS A 266 -9.88 0.44 -7.55
N LYS A 267 -10.99 1.00 -7.06
CA LYS A 267 -12.26 0.94 -7.77
C LYS A 267 -12.24 1.98 -8.90
N ILE A 268 -12.44 1.53 -10.14
CA ILE A 268 -12.42 2.39 -11.34
C ILE A 268 -13.81 2.97 -11.69
N GLY A 269 -14.67 3.12 -10.67
CA GLY A 269 -15.99 3.74 -10.84
C GLY A 269 -16.89 2.97 -11.81
N LEU A 270 -17.63 3.70 -12.68
CA LEU A 270 -18.52 3.10 -13.68
C LEU A 270 -17.79 2.23 -14.72
N ALA A 271 -16.52 2.52 -15.01
CA ALA A 271 -15.72 1.72 -15.93
C ALA A 271 -15.60 0.25 -15.50
N SER A 272 -15.65 -0.04 -14.18
CA SER A 272 -15.60 -1.42 -13.66
C SER A 272 -16.77 -2.31 -14.13
N CYS A 273 -17.87 -1.71 -14.53
CA CYS A 273 -19.04 -2.47 -15.02
C CYS A 273 -18.86 -2.94 -16.46
N TYR A 274 -18.09 -2.20 -17.26
CA TYR A 274 -17.98 -2.41 -18.70
C TYR A 274 -16.63 -2.96 -19.15
N TYR A 275 -15.56 -2.66 -18.42
CA TYR A 275 -14.21 -3.08 -18.75
C TYR A 275 -13.75 -4.19 -17.80
N ARG A 276 -13.64 -5.41 -18.32
CA ARG A 276 -13.23 -6.62 -17.58
C ARG A 276 -12.12 -7.35 -18.34
N PRO A 277 -10.88 -6.83 -18.28
CA PRO A 277 -9.77 -7.50 -18.93
C PRO A 277 -9.52 -8.88 -18.32
N THR A 278 -9.06 -9.80 -19.15
CA THR A 278 -8.62 -11.13 -18.70
C THR A 278 -7.32 -11.01 -17.89
N GLN A 279 -6.95 -12.07 -17.20
CA GLN A 279 -5.68 -12.10 -16.46
C GLN A 279 -4.49 -11.94 -17.41
N GLU A 280 -4.57 -12.56 -18.59
CA GLU A 280 -3.54 -12.52 -19.64
C GLU A 280 -3.38 -11.10 -20.20
N GLU A 281 -4.48 -10.39 -20.45
CA GLU A 281 -4.44 -8.99 -20.88
C GLU A 281 -3.82 -8.09 -19.80
N MET A 282 -4.18 -8.29 -18.53
CA MET A 282 -3.59 -7.54 -17.41
C MET A 282 -2.11 -7.85 -17.26
N TYR A 283 -1.70 -9.12 -17.47
CA TYR A 283 -0.30 -9.49 -17.40
C TYR A 283 0.51 -8.90 -18.56
N SER A 284 -0.03 -8.93 -19.79
CA SER A 284 0.61 -8.32 -20.95
C SER A 284 0.86 -6.82 -20.77
N GLU A 285 -0.07 -6.11 -20.13
CA GLU A 285 0.13 -4.70 -19.76
C GLU A 285 1.19 -4.54 -18.67
N TYR A 286 1.16 -5.39 -17.64
CA TYR A 286 2.17 -5.38 -16.58
C TYR A 286 3.58 -5.69 -17.10
N GLU A 287 3.68 -6.61 -18.06
CA GLU A 287 4.95 -7.03 -18.66
C GLU A 287 5.73 -5.87 -19.27
N LYS A 288 5.07 -4.87 -19.84
CA LYS A 288 5.68 -3.64 -20.36
C LYS A 288 6.49 -2.90 -19.31
N ALA A 289 6.14 -3.07 -18.03
CA ALA A 289 6.77 -2.35 -16.94
C ALA A 289 7.82 -3.17 -16.17
N ILE A 290 7.97 -4.46 -16.45
CA ILE A 290 8.87 -5.34 -15.67
C ILE A 290 10.29 -4.79 -15.63
N ASP A 291 10.84 -4.31 -16.75
CA ASP A 291 12.19 -3.77 -16.80
C ASP A 291 12.36 -2.52 -15.93
N ASN A 292 11.34 -1.64 -15.93
CA ASN A 292 11.34 -0.45 -15.10
C ASN A 292 11.04 -0.75 -13.61
N LEU A 293 10.42 -1.89 -13.31
CA LEU A 293 10.14 -2.35 -11.94
C LEU A 293 11.27 -3.19 -11.35
N THR A 294 12.19 -3.72 -12.19
CA THR A 294 13.35 -4.48 -11.74
C THR A 294 14.38 -3.55 -11.10
N ILE A 295 14.82 -3.85 -9.89
CA ILE A 295 15.70 -2.97 -9.12
C ILE A 295 17.17 -3.18 -9.47
N ASP A 296 17.62 -4.43 -9.49
CA ASP A 296 19.00 -4.79 -9.79
C ASP A 296 19.39 -4.39 -11.24
N PRO A 297 20.41 -3.54 -11.42
CA PRO A 297 20.87 -3.12 -12.74
C PRO A 297 21.31 -4.28 -13.63
N ALA A 298 21.95 -5.31 -13.06
CA ALA A 298 22.41 -6.48 -13.81
C ALA A 298 21.21 -7.29 -14.35
N ASN A 299 20.19 -7.52 -13.52
CA ASN A 299 18.96 -8.19 -13.94
C ASN A 299 18.23 -7.39 -15.04
N ARG A 300 18.18 -6.06 -14.95
CA ARG A 300 17.60 -5.19 -15.99
C ARG A 300 18.36 -5.31 -17.30
N LEU A 301 19.70 -5.26 -17.24
CA LEU A 301 20.54 -5.37 -18.43
C LEU A 301 20.38 -6.74 -19.10
N GLN A 302 20.37 -7.80 -18.32
CA GLN A 302 20.20 -9.17 -18.82
C GLN A 302 18.85 -9.33 -19.52
N ARG A 303 17.76 -8.89 -18.93
CA ARG A 303 16.43 -8.93 -19.55
C ARG A 303 16.39 -8.14 -20.86
N LYS A 304 17.02 -6.96 -20.89
CA LYS A 304 17.09 -6.15 -22.10
C LYS A 304 17.85 -6.88 -23.22
N ILE A 305 18.94 -7.58 -22.88
CA ILE A 305 19.68 -8.43 -23.83
C ILE A 305 18.80 -9.56 -24.34
N GLU A 306 18.07 -10.25 -23.46
CA GLU A 306 17.16 -11.34 -23.82
C GLU A 306 16.05 -10.84 -24.76
N THR A 307 15.42 -9.71 -24.45
CA THR A 307 14.38 -9.09 -25.30
C THR A 307 14.91 -8.73 -26.67
N LEU A 308 16.08 -8.05 -26.73
CA LEU A 308 16.71 -7.68 -27.99
C LEU A 308 17.11 -8.91 -28.83
N THR A 309 17.53 -9.98 -28.18
CA THR A 309 17.88 -11.24 -28.86
C THR A 309 16.66 -11.91 -29.49
N ILE A 310 15.52 -11.90 -28.76
CA ILE A 310 14.25 -12.42 -29.29
C ILE A 310 13.75 -11.58 -30.47
N GLU A 311 13.80 -10.25 -30.33
CA GLU A 311 13.42 -9.33 -31.41
C GLU A 311 14.27 -9.52 -32.65
N LYS A 312 15.58 -9.64 -32.48
CA LYS A 312 16.52 -9.93 -33.60
C LYS A 312 16.15 -11.23 -34.28
N SER A 313 15.95 -12.32 -33.53
CA SER A 313 15.57 -13.61 -34.12
C SER A 313 14.23 -13.54 -34.87
N ARG A 314 13.30 -12.68 -34.41
CA ARG A 314 12.03 -12.45 -35.10
C ARG A 314 12.22 -11.68 -36.41
N LEU A 315 13.08 -10.66 -36.40
CA LEU A 315 13.41 -9.90 -37.61
C LEU A 315 14.12 -10.78 -38.65
N ASP A 316 15.10 -11.59 -38.25
CA ASP A 316 15.81 -12.52 -39.12
C ASP A 316 14.82 -13.48 -39.83
N ARG A 317 13.80 -14.01 -39.09
CA ARG A 317 12.74 -14.85 -39.68
C ARG A 317 11.85 -14.10 -40.68
N ILE A 318 11.54 -12.84 -40.39
CA ILE A 318 10.71 -12.01 -41.28
C ILE A 318 11.50 -11.72 -42.57
N GLU A 319 12.76 -11.37 -42.46
CA GLU A 319 13.64 -11.16 -43.63
C GLU A 319 13.80 -12.41 -44.49
N GLU A 320 13.94 -13.58 -43.88
CA GLU A 320 13.98 -14.85 -44.58
C GLU A 320 12.68 -15.10 -45.36
N LYS A 321 11.51 -14.94 -44.74
CA LYS A 321 10.25 -15.05 -45.41
C LYS A 321 10.05 -14.05 -46.56
N MET A 322 10.52 -12.82 -46.38
CA MET A 322 10.45 -11.80 -47.42
C MET A 322 11.32 -12.21 -48.64
N ARG A 323 12.54 -12.73 -48.42
CA ARG A 323 13.37 -13.25 -49.48
C ARG A 323 12.76 -14.44 -50.23
N GLU A 324 12.12 -15.36 -49.50
CA GLU A 324 11.38 -16.48 -50.11
C GLU A 324 10.23 -15.98 -50.97
N MET A 325 9.45 -15.01 -50.52
CA MET A 325 8.36 -14.40 -51.28
C MET A 325 8.87 -13.68 -52.52
N GLU A 326 9.91 -12.90 -52.42
CA GLU A 326 10.53 -12.21 -53.56
C GLU A 326 10.99 -13.22 -54.63
N GLN A 327 11.57 -14.36 -54.26
CA GLN A 327 11.98 -15.43 -55.19
C GLN A 327 10.78 -16.12 -55.86
N MET A 328 9.62 -16.19 -55.17
CA MET A 328 8.37 -16.74 -55.75
C MET A 328 7.74 -15.78 -56.78
N TYR A 329 7.89 -14.46 -56.62
CA TYR A 329 7.38 -13.46 -57.54
C TYR A 329 8.29 -13.23 -58.78
N GLN A 330 9.52 -13.71 -58.76
CA GLN A 330 10.45 -13.61 -59.86
C GLN A 330 10.43 -14.85 -60.80
N LYS A 331 9.65 -15.88 -60.45
CA LYS A 331 9.36 -17.07 -61.28
C LYS A 331 7.99 -16.93 -61.94
#